data_bacbcc1d4971bcb7a7f893ed70fd0f68
#
_entry.id   bacbcc1d4971bcb7a7f893ed70fd0f68
#
_cell.length_a   1.000
_cell.length_b   1.000
_cell.length_c   1.000
_cell.angle_alpha   90.00
_cell.angle_beta   90.00
_cell.angle_gamma   90.00
#
_symmetry.space_group_name_H-M   'P 1'
#
loop_
_entity.id
_entity.type
_entity.pdbx_description
1 polymer ?
#
loop_
_entity_poly.entity_id
_entity_poly.type
_entity_poly.pdbx_seq_one_letter_code
_entity_poly.pdbx_strand_id
1 'polypeptide(L)' 'MAKEEIRQLVLDMMECPMFRGEYDAKNGSESFMYGISTVMEYLASCVDDTFYQSVSDGFTRNMVKSQEKVGKTS' A
#
# COMPACT_ATOMS: atom_id res chain seq x y z
N MET A 1 13.63 15.34 6.57
CA MET A 1 14.07 13.95 6.45
C MET A 1 14.87 13.74 5.17
N ALA A 2 15.95 12.98 5.25
CA ALA A 2 16.69 12.58 4.07
C ALA A 2 15.87 11.58 3.26
N LYS A 3 16.11 11.56 1.94
CA LYS A 3 15.38 10.64 1.05
C LYS A 3 15.53 9.18 1.45
N GLU A 4 16.70 8.80 1.94
CA GLU A 4 16.96 7.43 2.40
C GLU A 4 16.07 7.05 3.57
N GLU A 5 15.86 8.01 4.48
CA GLU A 5 15.01 7.79 5.65
C GLU A 5 13.54 7.64 5.24
N ILE A 6 13.10 8.45 4.28
CA ILE A 6 11.74 8.36 3.77
C ILE A 6 11.53 7.02 3.08
N ARG A 7 12.51 6.61 2.27
CA ARG A 7 12.45 5.30 1.59
C ARG A 7 12.31 4.16 2.59
N GLN A 8 13.15 4.17 3.62
CA GLN A 8 13.12 3.10 4.62
C GLN A 8 11.82 3.09 5.40
N LEU A 9 11.30 4.28 5.74
CA LEU A 9 10.02 4.39 6.43
C LEU A 9 8.90 3.74 5.60
N VAL A 10 8.83 4.07 4.32
CA VAL A 10 7.80 3.52 3.43
C VAL A 10 7.96 2.01 3.30
N LEU A 11 9.19 1.52 3.13
CA LEU A 11 9.44 0.08 3.03
C LEU A 11 9.03 -0.66 4.30
N ASP A 12 9.33 -0.08 5.46
CA ASP A 12 8.94 -0.68 6.73
C ASP A 12 7.43 -0.75 6.89
N MET A 13 6.73 0.29 6.48
CA MET A 13 5.27 0.30 6.53
C MET A 13 4.67 -0.75 5.60
N MET A 14 5.29 -0.98 4.45
CA MET A 14 4.80 -1.97 3.49
C MET A 14 4.98 -3.42 3.96
N GLU A 15 5.77 -3.64 5.01
CA GLU A 15 5.90 -4.97 5.60
C GLU A 15 4.70 -5.34 6.48
N CYS A 16 3.87 -4.38 6.83
CA CYS A 16 2.67 -4.65 7.62
C CYS A 16 1.72 -5.55 6.82
N PRO A 17 1.15 -6.60 7.45
CA PRO A 17 0.22 -7.51 6.74
C PRO A 17 -0.90 -6.79 6.00
N MET A 18 -1.41 -5.72 6.57
CA MET A 18 -2.48 -4.94 5.94
C MET A 18 -2.05 -4.41 4.57
N PHE A 19 -0.81 -3.94 4.46
CA PHE A 19 -0.28 -3.42 3.21
C PHE A 19 0.03 -4.51 2.20
N ARG A 20 0.12 -5.76 2.65
CA ARG A 20 0.34 -6.90 1.75
C ARG A 20 -0.98 -7.54 1.30
N GLY A 21 -2.10 -6.87 1.56
CA GLY A 21 -3.40 -7.37 1.15
C GLY A 21 -4.02 -8.40 2.11
N GLU A 22 -3.46 -8.53 3.29
CA GLU A 22 -3.95 -9.44 4.32
C GLU A 22 -4.96 -8.73 5.22
N TYR A 23 -6.06 -8.27 4.62
CA TYR A 23 -7.10 -7.54 5.33
C TYR A 23 -8.47 -7.92 4.77
N ASP A 24 -9.50 -7.63 5.56
CA ASP A 24 -10.88 -7.90 5.18
C ASP A 24 -11.52 -6.64 4.59
N ALA A 25 -11.67 -6.60 3.29
CA ALA A 25 -12.23 -5.45 2.59
C ALA A 25 -13.68 -5.15 3.00
N LYS A 26 -14.40 -6.16 3.49
CA LYS A 26 -15.80 -5.99 3.91
C LYS A 26 -15.95 -5.12 5.15
N ASN A 27 -14.91 -4.99 5.95
CA ASN A 27 -14.96 -4.25 7.21
C ASN A 27 -14.44 -2.81 7.09
N GLY A 28 -14.44 -2.27 5.88
CA GLY A 28 -13.99 -0.89 5.67
C GLY A 28 -12.49 -0.72 5.60
N SER A 29 -11.74 -1.81 5.71
CA SER A 29 -10.27 -1.77 5.60
C SER A 29 -9.82 -1.22 4.26
N GLU A 30 -10.61 -1.45 3.22
CA GLU A 30 -10.27 -0.96 1.88
C GLU A 30 -10.21 0.56 1.84
N SER A 31 -11.21 1.23 2.45
CA SER A 31 -11.21 2.70 2.52
C SER A 31 -10.02 3.22 3.31
N PHE A 32 -9.69 2.55 4.41
CA PHE A 32 -8.52 2.88 5.20
C PHE A 32 -7.25 2.74 4.35
N MET A 33 -7.14 1.65 3.59
CA MET A 33 -5.98 1.41 2.74
C MET A 33 -5.85 2.44 1.62
N TYR A 34 -6.97 2.90 1.05
CA TYR A 34 -6.91 3.97 0.04
C TYR A 34 -6.30 5.25 0.64
N GLY A 35 -6.74 5.62 1.84
CA GLY A 35 -6.20 6.80 2.52
C GLY A 35 -4.72 6.68 2.82
N ILE A 36 -4.33 5.53 3.39
CA ILE A 36 -2.93 5.28 3.74
C ILE A 36 -2.06 5.21 2.50
N SER A 37 -2.52 4.55 1.43
CA SER A 37 -1.74 4.44 0.21
C SER A 37 -1.48 5.80 -0.43
N THR A 38 -2.45 6.71 -0.34
CA THR A 38 -2.28 8.07 -0.84
C THR A 38 -1.13 8.78 -0.13
N VAL A 39 -1.07 8.66 1.19
CA VAL A 39 0.00 9.25 1.99
C VAL A 39 1.34 8.62 1.64
N MET A 40 1.40 7.30 1.55
CA MET A 40 2.63 6.59 1.25
C MET A 40 3.13 6.88 -0.17
N GLU A 41 2.22 7.00 -1.12
CA GLU A 41 2.58 7.37 -2.49
C GLU A 41 3.15 8.78 -2.54
N TYR A 42 2.58 9.70 -1.75
CA TYR A 42 3.13 11.05 -1.65
C TYR A 42 4.55 11.02 -1.10
N LEU A 43 4.78 10.27 -0.03
CA LEU A 43 6.12 10.15 0.54
C LEU A 43 7.09 9.51 -0.45
N ALA A 44 6.65 8.50 -1.18
CA ALA A 44 7.47 7.84 -2.18
C ALA A 44 7.85 8.80 -3.32
N SER A 45 6.93 9.69 -3.71
CA SER A 45 7.20 10.67 -4.75
C SER A 45 8.27 11.68 -4.33
N CYS A 46 8.46 11.87 -3.02
CA CYS A 46 9.54 12.72 -2.51
C CYS A 46 10.90 12.07 -2.65
N VAL A 47 10.95 10.76 -2.90
CA VAL A 47 12.21 10.03 -3.11
C VAL A 47 12.59 10.09 -4.59
N ASP A 48 11.83 9.43 -5.45
CA ASP A 48 11.96 9.51 -6.91
C ASP A 48 10.78 8.84 -7.58
N ASP A 49 10.65 9.03 -8.89
CA ASP A 49 9.53 8.51 -9.67
C ASP A 49 9.52 6.98 -9.74
N THR A 50 10.68 6.37 -9.79
CA THR A 50 10.79 4.91 -9.85
C THR A 50 10.27 4.29 -8.57
N PHE A 51 10.63 4.86 -7.44
CA PHE A 51 10.15 4.36 -6.15
C PHE A 51 8.64 4.60 -6.01
N TYR A 52 8.17 5.77 -6.41
CA TYR A 52 6.73 6.06 -6.42
C TYR A 52 5.96 5.01 -7.21
N GLN A 53 6.43 4.71 -8.42
CA GLN A 53 5.75 3.74 -9.28
C GLN A 53 5.74 2.34 -8.66
N SER A 54 6.84 1.96 -8.04
CA SER A 54 6.96 0.67 -7.35
C SER A 54 5.95 0.55 -6.21
N VAL A 55 5.81 1.60 -5.41
CA VAL A 55 4.87 1.62 -4.28
C VAL A 55 3.43 1.57 -4.80
N SER A 56 3.11 2.37 -5.80
CA SER A 56 1.78 2.41 -6.39
C SER A 56 1.37 1.06 -6.97
N ASP A 57 2.27 0.42 -7.71
CA ASP A 57 2.02 -0.89 -8.29
C ASP A 57 1.81 -1.95 -7.21
N GLY A 58 2.59 -1.86 -6.12
CA GLY A 58 2.45 -2.77 -5.00
C GLY A 58 1.07 -2.69 -4.35
N PHE A 59 0.59 -1.48 -4.13
CA PHE A 59 -0.76 -1.29 -3.57
C PHE A 59 -1.83 -1.82 -4.49
N THR A 60 -1.72 -1.55 -5.80
CA THR A 60 -2.68 -2.03 -6.77
C THR A 60 -2.79 -3.55 -6.75
N ARG A 61 -1.64 -4.24 -6.75
CA ARG A 61 -1.61 -5.71 -6.68
C ARG A 61 -2.25 -6.24 -5.41
N ASN A 62 -1.94 -5.61 -4.28
CA ASN A 62 -2.46 -6.05 -2.98
C ASN A 62 -3.97 -5.83 -2.88
N MET A 63 -4.49 -4.76 -3.44
CA MET A 63 -5.91 -4.50 -3.44
C MET A 63 -6.67 -5.49 -4.31
N VAL A 64 -6.13 -5.82 -5.47
CA VAL A 64 -6.72 -6.84 -6.35
C VAL A 64 -6.76 -8.19 -5.62
N LYS A 65 -5.68 -8.54 -4.95
CA LYS A 65 -5.59 -9.78 -4.18
C LYS A 65 -6.65 -9.84 -3.08
N SER A 66 -6.88 -8.74 -2.36
CA SER A 66 -7.90 -8.66 -1.33
C SER A 66 -9.31 -8.83 -1.90
N GLN A 67 -9.57 -8.19 -3.03
CA GLN A 67 -10.87 -8.29 -3.68
C GLN A 67 -11.13 -9.69 -4.18
N GLU A 68 -10.12 -10.38 -4.65
CA GLU A 68 -10.26 -11.77 -5.07
C GLU A 68 -10.65 -12.68 -3.91
N LYS A 69 -10.08 -12.44 -2.73
CA LYS A 69 -10.46 -13.19 -1.53
C LYS A 69 -11.94 -13.00 -1.21
N VAL A 70 -12.43 -11.78 -1.27
CA VAL A 70 -13.83 -11.48 -1.02
C VAL A 70 -14.72 -12.18 -2.05
N GLY A 71 -14.32 -12.14 -3.32
CA GLY A 71 -15.04 -12.79 -4.40
C GLY A 71 -15.14 -14.30 -4.23
N LYS A 72 -14.09 -14.92 -3.73
CA LYS A 72 -14.04 -16.36 -3.53
C LYS A 72 -14.91 -16.84 -2.37
N THR A 73 -15.19 -15.97 -1.42
CA THR A 73 -15.99 -16.33 -0.24
C THR A 73 -17.47 -16.05 -0.41
N SER A 74 -17.81 -15.37 -1.47
CA SER A 74 -19.20 -15.12 -1.80
C SER A 74 -19.75 -16.19 -2.76
#